data_cc5dda902e1081dc8b9ab648bdfa0dbe
#
_entry.id   cc5dda902e1081dc8b9ab648bdfa0dbe
#
_cell.length_a   1.000
_cell.length_b   1.000
_cell.length_c   1.000
_cell.angle_alpha   90.00
_cell.angle_beta   90.00
_cell.angle_gamma   90.00
#
_symmetry.space_group_name_H-M   'P 1'
#
loop_
_entity.id
_entity.type
_entity.pdbx_description
1 polymer ?
#
loop_
_entity_poly.entity_id
_entity_poly.type
_entity_poly.pdbx_seq_one_letter_code
_entity_poly.pdbx_strand_id
1 'polypeptide(L)'
;MALIMEEARRRLPAPFDQQQLEIIATEEQHKLDALYAELEDNFRGSFDEIKDRFRTYLPHLNSLAITNDMPIVDLGCGRGEWLELLKEEGYKALGIDSNRVLLERCRARSLDVVESDVLQYLLGLPDNSLSAITGFHIIEHLNISVLMQLLDEIVRVVHPGGVVIFETPNPENVLVGSNYFYFDPTHRNPLPSLLMKFLLESRGLQRVEVMNLHAWDQARIGGKNVLTARFNDLFYGPMDYAIAGWKVSA
;
A
#
# COMPACT_ATOMS: atom_id res chain seq x y z
N MET A 1 49.48 14.57 -26.91
CA MET A 1 48.43 14.15 -25.99
C MET A 1 47.28 15.17 -25.89
N ALA A 2 47.53 16.47 -25.72
CA ALA A 2 46.51 17.53 -25.63
C ALA A 2 45.58 17.60 -26.86
N LEU A 3 46.12 17.58 -28.10
CA LEU A 3 45.37 17.61 -29.36
C LEU A 3 44.42 16.39 -29.52
N ILE A 4 44.85 15.17 -29.08
CA ILE A 4 44.01 13.99 -29.16
C ILE A 4 42.83 14.07 -28.14
N MET A 5 43.07 14.63 -26.98
CA MET A 5 42.05 14.85 -25.96
C MET A 5 41.04 15.91 -26.38
N GLU A 6 41.51 16.95 -27.10
CA GLU A 6 40.64 17.98 -27.61
C GLU A 6 39.78 17.52 -28.79
N GLU A 7 40.34 16.70 -29.69
CA GLU A 7 39.59 16.03 -30.73
C GLU A 7 38.57 15.01 -30.22
N ALA A 8 38.93 14.26 -29.16
CA ALA A 8 38.01 13.36 -28.48
C ALA A 8 36.85 14.11 -27.85
N ARG A 9 37.09 15.25 -27.19
CA ARG A 9 36.05 16.11 -26.62
C ARG A 9 35.08 16.66 -27.66
N ARG A 10 35.55 16.97 -28.85
CA ARG A 10 34.70 17.46 -29.96
C ARG A 10 33.78 16.38 -30.52
N ARG A 11 34.11 15.11 -30.35
CA ARG A 11 33.32 13.94 -30.82
C ARG A 11 32.34 13.40 -29.76
N LEU A 12 32.50 13.83 -28.53
CA LEU A 12 31.53 13.46 -27.48
C LEU A 12 30.27 14.30 -27.64
N PRO A 13 29.08 13.71 -27.46
CA PRO A 13 27.86 14.49 -27.36
C PRO A 13 27.97 15.51 -26.24
N ALA A 14 27.26 16.60 -26.34
CA ALA A 14 27.15 17.57 -25.25
C ALA A 14 26.68 16.86 -23.98
N PRO A 15 27.22 17.20 -22.81
CA PRO A 15 26.70 16.68 -21.54
C PRO A 15 25.20 16.99 -21.46
N PHE A 16 24.44 16.08 -20.86
CA PHE A 16 23.03 16.33 -20.59
C PHE A 16 22.88 17.59 -19.73
N ASP A 17 21.91 18.43 -20.12
CA ASP A 17 21.52 19.54 -19.29
C ASP A 17 20.69 19.03 -18.07
N GLN A 18 20.41 19.92 -17.12
CA GLN A 18 19.72 19.55 -15.89
C GLN A 18 18.32 19.00 -16.15
N GLN A 19 17.60 19.56 -17.13
CA GLN A 19 16.27 19.10 -17.51
C GLN A 19 16.31 17.69 -18.12
N GLN A 20 17.30 17.40 -18.96
CA GLN A 20 17.49 16.06 -19.52
C GLN A 20 17.86 15.05 -18.45
N LEU A 21 18.68 15.42 -17.46
CA LEU A 21 19.02 14.56 -16.32
C LEU A 21 17.80 14.28 -15.44
N GLU A 22 16.94 15.26 -15.21
CA GLU A 22 15.68 15.09 -14.48
C GLU A 22 14.72 14.16 -15.22
N ILE A 23 14.58 14.29 -16.55
CA ILE A 23 13.78 13.39 -17.36
C ILE A 23 14.32 11.96 -17.28
N ILE A 24 15.65 11.78 -17.44
CA ILE A 24 16.27 10.45 -17.36
C ILE A 24 16.04 9.83 -15.98
N ALA A 25 16.21 10.60 -14.90
CA ALA A 25 15.99 10.12 -13.53
C ALA A 25 14.52 9.72 -13.32
N THR A 26 13.59 10.51 -13.83
CA THR A 26 12.15 10.20 -13.76
C THR A 26 11.82 8.92 -14.53
N GLU A 27 12.30 8.78 -15.77
CA GLU A 27 12.08 7.57 -16.57
C GLU A 27 12.74 6.33 -15.96
N GLU A 28 13.87 6.50 -15.27
CA GLU A 28 14.49 5.38 -14.53
C GLU A 28 13.62 4.86 -13.39
N GLN A 29 12.87 5.72 -12.71
CA GLN A 29 11.93 5.33 -11.65
C GLN A 29 10.77 4.47 -12.18
N HIS A 30 10.39 4.67 -13.45
CA HIS A 30 9.25 3.97 -14.08
C HIS A 30 9.65 2.75 -14.93
N LYS A 31 10.94 2.39 -14.99
CA LYS A 31 11.41 1.24 -15.78
C LYS A 31 10.74 -0.09 -15.42
N LEU A 32 10.33 -0.23 -14.17
CA LEU A 32 9.74 -1.45 -13.65
C LEU A 32 8.20 -1.40 -13.55
N ASP A 33 7.57 -0.30 -13.92
CA ASP A 33 6.11 -0.12 -13.78
C ASP A 33 5.32 -1.23 -14.48
N ALA A 34 5.69 -1.54 -15.73
CA ALA A 34 5.04 -2.60 -16.49
C ALA A 34 5.29 -3.99 -15.88
N LEU A 35 6.51 -4.27 -15.43
CA LEU A 35 6.86 -5.53 -14.78
C LEU A 35 6.08 -5.69 -13.48
N TYR A 36 5.96 -4.63 -12.69
CA TYR A 36 5.23 -4.65 -11.43
C TYR A 36 3.73 -4.86 -11.65
N ALA A 37 3.15 -4.19 -12.65
CA ALA A 37 1.76 -4.40 -13.05
C ALA A 37 1.50 -5.85 -13.49
N GLU A 38 2.43 -6.47 -14.21
CA GLU A 38 2.37 -7.87 -14.63
C GLU A 38 2.50 -8.83 -13.43
N LEU A 39 3.33 -8.49 -12.45
CA LEU A 39 3.50 -9.24 -11.22
C LEU A 39 2.21 -9.25 -10.39
N GLU A 40 1.56 -8.09 -10.21
CA GLU A 40 0.25 -8.02 -9.57
C GLU A 40 -0.82 -8.85 -10.32
N ASP A 41 -0.87 -8.76 -11.64
CA ASP A 41 -1.84 -9.53 -12.44
C ASP A 41 -1.67 -11.05 -12.29
N ASN A 42 -0.43 -11.52 -12.11
CA ASN A 42 -0.13 -12.96 -11.99
C ASN A 42 -0.27 -13.53 -10.58
N PHE A 43 0.02 -12.74 -9.54
CA PHE A 43 0.16 -13.26 -8.18
C PHE A 43 -0.88 -12.77 -7.19
N ARG A 44 -1.52 -11.62 -7.42
CA ARG A 44 -2.49 -11.05 -6.48
C ARG A 44 -3.90 -11.67 -6.58
N GLY A 45 -4.24 -12.25 -7.72
CA GLY A 45 -5.58 -12.76 -8.03
C GLY A 45 -6.35 -11.87 -8.99
N SER A 46 -7.54 -12.31 -9.40
CA SER A 46 -8.37 -11.54 -10.31
C SER A 46 -8.89 -10.25 -9.67
N PHE A 47 -9.12 -9.23 -10.49
CA PHE A 47 -9.64 -7.93 -10.04
C PHE A 47 -10.93 -8.07 -9.21
N ASP A 48 -11.90 -8.87 -9.69
CA ASP A 48 -13.18 -9.03 -9.01
C ASP A 48 -13.06 -9.79 -7.68
N GLU A 49 -12.17 -10.79 -7.59
CA GLU A 49 -11.91 -11.51 -6.33
C GLU A 49 -11.30 -10.58 -5.29
N ILE A 50 -10.33 -9.75 -5.67
CA ILE A 50 -9.71 -8.79 -4.75
C ILE A 50 -10.72 -7.72 -4.33
N LYS A 51 -11.50 -7.19 -5.29
CA LYS A 51 -12.57 -6.23 -4.98
C LYS A 51 -13.58 -6.81 -3.98
N ASP A 52 -13.97 -8.07 -4.13
CA ASP A 52 -14.92 -8.72 -3.21
C ASP A 52 -14.33 -8.92 -1.81
N ARG A 53 -13.05 -9.28 -1.69
CA ARG A 53 -12.34 -9.37 -0.39
C ARG A 53 -12.37 -8.04 0.36
N PHE A 54 -12.25 -6.92 -0.32
CA PHE A 54 -12.26 -5.58 0.29
C PHE A 54 -13.60 -5.19 0.92
N ARG A 55 -14.71 -5.89 0.61
CA ARG A 55 -16.00 -5.65 1.29
C ARG A 55 -15.92 -5.82 2.80
N THR A 56 -14.95 -6.59 3.30
CA THR A 56 -14.70 -6.75 4.74
C THR A 56 -14.41 -5.43 5.47
N TYR A 57 -13.94 -4.40 4.74
CA TYR A 57 -13.59 -3.09 5.33
C TYR A 57 -14.72 -2.07 5.32
N LEU A 58 -15.76 -2.27 4.52
CA LEU A 58 -16.90 -1.33 4.42
C LEU A 58 -17.54 -1.01 5.78
N PRO A 59 -17.71 -1.97 6.72
CA PRO A 59 -18.28 -1.67 8.04
C PRO A 59 -17.51 -0.61 8.83
N HIS A 60 -16.19 -0.48 8.63
CA HIS A 60 -15.36 0.52 9.30
C HIS A 60 -15.61 1.95 8.79
N LEU A 61 -16.23 2.09 7.62
CA LEU A 61 -16.54 3.36 6.98
C LEU A 61 -17.95 3.87 7.31
N ASN A 62 -18.85 3.00 7.76
CA ASN A 62 -20.30 3.31 7.92
C ASN A 62 -20.62 4.49 8.85
N SER A 63 -19.74 4.78 9.80
CA SER A 63 -19.92 5.87 10.76
C SER A 63 -19.17 7.15 10.41
N LEU A 64 -18.44 7.16 9.29
CA LEU A 64 -17.59 8.28 8.91
C LEU A 64 -18.38 9.34 8.14
N ALA A 65 -18.08 10.60 8.42
CA ALA A 65 -18.56 11.72 7.62
C ALA A 65 -17.70 11.91 6.36
N ILE A 66 -17.94 11.08 5.34
CA ILE A 66 -17.18 11.11 4.08
C ILE A 66 -17.86 12.09 3.11
N THR A 67 -17.14 13.14 2.71
CA THR A 67 -17.62 14.20 1.83
C THR A 67 -16.60 14.48 0.73
N ASN A 68 -16.95 15.37 -0.20
CA ASN A 68 -16.00 15.84 -1.21
C ASN A 68 -14.80 16.58 -0.60
N ASP A 69 -15.03 17.29 0.51
CA ASP A 69 -14.01 18.08 1.20
C ASP A 69 -13.18 17.20 2.18
N MET A 70 -13.68 16.01 2.52
CA MET A 70 -13.03 15.03 3.37
C MET A 70 -13.16 13.63 2.75
N PRO A 71 -12.43 13.34 1.66
CA PRO A 71 -12.47 12.05 0.99
C PRO A 71 -11.74 10.94 1.77
N ILE A 72 -11.91 9.72 1.30
CA ILE A 72 -11.01 8.61 1.60
C ILE A 72 -9.80 8.73 0.67
N VAL A 73 -8.59 8.54 1.21
CA VAL A 73 -7.38 8.40 0.38
C VAL A 73 -6.84 6.98 0.50
N ASP A 74 -6.64 6.35 -0.65
CA ASP A 74 -6.03 5.02 -0.77
C ASP A 74 -4.58 5.16 -1.21
N LEU A 75 -3.66 4.77 -0.33
CA LEU A 75 -2.22 4.86 -0.54
C LEU A 75 -1.72 3.58 -1.22
N GLY A 76 -1.04 3.70 -2.36
CA GLY A 76 -0.66 2.57 -3.19
C GLY A 76 -1.90 1.89 -3.79
N CYS A 77 -2.73 2.65 -4.50
CA CYS A 77 -4.04 2.17 -4.96
C CYS A 77 -3.97 1.06 -6.04
N GLY A 78 -2.79 0.79 -6.60
CA GLY A 78 -2.56 -0.31 -7.54
C GLY A 78 -3.54 -0.32 -8.71
N ARG A 79 -4.18 -1.46 -8.96
CA ARG A 79 -5.15 -1.64 -10.04
C ARG A 79 -6.52 -0.98 -9.80
N GLY A 80 -6.75 -0.45 -8.57
CA GLY A 80 -7.94 0.33 -8.21
C GLY A 80 -9.15 -0.46 -7.75
N GLU A 81 -9.01 -1.72 -7.32
CA GLU A 81 -10.12 -2.58 -6.87
C GLU A 81 -10.89 -1.95 -5.70
N TRP A 82 -10.17 -1.40 -4.73
CA TRP A 82 -10.78 -0.72 -3.60
C TRP A 82 -11.50 0.57 -4.01
N LEU A 83 -10.87 1.37 -4.88
CA LEU A 83 -11.47 2.60 -5.40
C LEU A 83 -12.76 2.34 -6.17
N GLU A 84 -12.79 1.25 -6.98
CA GLU A 84 -14.00 0.88 -7.72
C GLU A 84 -15.11 0.44 -6.76
N LEU A 85 -14.78 -0.37 -5.73
CA LEU A 85 -15.74 -0.73 -4.70
C LEU A 85 -16.29 0.50 -3.96
N LEU A 86 -15.42 1.41 -3.54
CA LEU A 86 -15.85 2.65 -2.88
C LEU A 86 -16.77 3.50 -3.76
N LYS A 87 -16.46 3.59 -5.05
CA LYS A 87 -17.30 4.29 -6.03
C LYS A 87 -18.66 3.63 -6.20
N GLU A 88 -18.73 2.28 -6.27
CA GLU A 88 -19.99 1.52 -6.31
C GLU A 88 -20.85 1.75 -5.07
N GLU A 89 -20.23 1.83 -3.89
CA GLU A 89 -20.90 2.09 -2.60
C GLU A 89 -21.21 3.60 -2.37
N GLY A 90 -20.85 4.47 -3.33
CA GLY A 90 -21.16 5.90 -3.30
C GLY A 90 -20.21 6.75 -2.45
N TYR A 91 -19.08 6.21 -2.04
CA TYR A 91 -18.05 6.95 -1.31
C TYR A 91 -17.18 7.82 -2.23
N LYS A 92 -16.71 8.95 -1.71
CA LYS A 92 -15.69 9.76 -2.35
C LYS A 92 -14.31 9.27 -1.94
N ALA A 93 -13.53 8.85 -2.93
CA ALA A 93 -12.20 8.33 -2.72
C ALA A 93 -11.22 8.83 -3.78
N LEU A 94 -9.95 8.91 -3.41
CA LEU A 94 -8.83 9.27 -4.26
C LEU A 94 -7.69 8.27 -4.06
N GLY A 95 -7.20 7.69 -5.16
CA GLY A 95 -6.05 6.79 -5.13
C GLY A 95 -4.75 7.54 -5.37
N ILE A 96 -3.71 7.16 -4.64
CA ILE A 96 -2.35 7.67 -4.83
C ILE A 96 -1.46 6.48 -5.18
N ASP A 97 -0.74 6.59 -6.29
CA ASP A 97 0.24 5.59 -6.69
C ASP A 97 1.37 6.26 -7.50
N SER A 98 2.53 5.63 -7.55
CA SER A 98 3.64 6.07 -8.39
C SER A 98 3.71 5.31 -9.72
N ASN A 99 3.04 4.17 -9.85
CA ASN A 99 3.06 3.33 -11.05
C ASN A 99 2.10 3.86 -12.12
N ARG A 100 2.67 4.42 -13.19
CA ARG A 100 1.90 5.04 -14.29
C ARG A 100 1.01 4.05 -15.02
N VAL A 101 1.46 2.80 -15.20
CA VAL A 101 0.69 1.76 -15.91
C VAL A 101 -0.58 1.42 -15.15
N LEU A 102 -0.49 1.27 -13.83
CA LEU A 102 -1.65 1.00 -12.97
C LEU A 102 -2.59 2.21 -12.91
N LEU A 103 -2.05 3.42 -12.80
CA LEU A 103 -2.85 4.64 -12.80
C LEU A 103 -3.62 4.85 -14.12
N GLU A 104 -3.05 4.50 -15.27
CA GLU A 104 -3.77 4.53 -16.54
C GLU A 104 -4.95 3.55 -16.58
N ARG A 105 -4.78 2.35 -16.01
CA ARG A 105 -5.88 1.39 -15.85
C ARG A 105 -7.00 1.94 -14.95
N CYS A 106 -6.65 2.60 -13.86
CA CYS A 106 -7.59 3.28 -12.98
C CYS A 106 -8.35 4.41 -13.70
N ARG A 107 -7.65 5.25 -14.46
CA ARG A 107 -8.26 6.33 -15.27
C ARG A 107 -9.22 5.78 -16.33
N ALA A 108 -8.87 4.68 -17.00
CA ALA A 108 -9.73 3.99 -17.96
C ALA A 108 -11.06 3.50 -17.34
N ARG A 109 -11.07 3.23 -16.01
CA ARG A 109 -12.26 2.88 -15.22
C ARG A 109 -12.96 4.13 -14.62
N SER A 110 -12.50 5.33 -14.97
CA SER A 110 -12.99 6.60 -14.41
C SER A 110 -12.88 6.65 -12.89
N LEU A 111 -11.77 6.16 -12.34
CA LEU A 111 -11.41 6.30 -10.94
C LEU A 111 -10.55 7.57 -10.75
N ASP A 112 -10.76 8.26 -9.64
CA ASP A 112 -9.99 9.46 -9.30
C ASP A 112 -8.63 9.01 -8.73
N VAL A 113 -7.55 9.36 -9.44
CA VAL A 113 -6.18 8.96 -9.04
C VAL A 113 -5.16 10.05 -9.33
N VAL A 114 -4.13 10.10 -8.49
CA VAL A 114 -3.00 11.03 -8.59
C VAL A 114 -1.68 10.23 -8.62
N GLU A 115 -0.81 10.59 -9.56
CA GLU A 115 0.57 10.10 -9.61
C GLU A 115 1.41 10.87 -8.59
N SER A 116 1.83 10.20 -7.53
CA SER A 116 2.68 10.78 -6.49
C SER A 116 3.30 9.70 -5.61
N ASP A 117 4.44 10.03 -4.99
CA ASP A 117 4.88 9.34 -3.79
C ASP A 117 3.88 9.60 -2.66
N VAL A 118 3.52 8.55 -1.91
CA VAL A 118 2.47 8.61 -0.89
C VAL A 118 2.80 9.56 0.26
N LEU A 119 4.08 9.62 0.69
CA LEU A 119 4.50 10.53 1.74
C LEU A 119 4.49 11.98 1.24
N GLN A 120 4.99 12.23 0.04
CA GLN A 120 4.99 13.57 -0.56
C GLN A 120 3.56 14.10 -0.75
N TYR A 121 2.63 13.23 -1.14
CA TYR A 121 1.23 13.60 -1.25
C TYR A 121 0.66 14.06 0.10
N LEU A 122 0.83 13.26 1.16
CA LEU A 122 0.31 13.60 2.49
C LEU A 122 0.92 14.88 3.06
N LEU A 123 2.22 15.12 2.85
CA LEU A 123 2.90 16.35 3.27
C LEU A 123 2.25 17.61 2.68
N GLY A 124 1.63 17.53 1.50
CA GLY A 124 0.91 18.63 0.84
C GLY A 124 -0.50 18.89 1.38
N LEU A 125 -1.05 18.01 2.23
CA LEU A 125 -2.42 18.14 2.72
C LEU A 125 -2.52 18.96 4.01
N PRO A 126 -3.66 19.66 4.22
CA PRO A 126 -3.98 20.28 5.51
C PRO A 126 -4.19 19.23 6.61
N ASP A 127 -4.02 19.68 7.87
CA ASP A 127 -4.39 18.88 9.04
C ASP A 127 -5.90 18.57 9.03
N ASN A 128 -6.26 17.34 9.46
CA ASN A 128 -7.65 16.90 9.62
C ASN A 128 -8.51 17.03 8.34
N SER A 129 -7.91 16.81 7.18
CA SER A 129 -8.56 16.97 5.87
C SER A 129 -9.10 15.68 5.26
N LEU A 130 -8.87 14.52 5.87
CA LEU A 130 -9.30 13.23 5.36
C LEU A 130 -10.21 12.50 6.33
N SER A 131 -11.27 11.85 5.82
CA SER A 131 -12.15 10.99 6.62
C SER A 131 -11.53 9.63 6.91
N ALA A 132 -10.78 9.09 5.97
CA ALA A 132 -10.07 7.83 6.15
C ALA A 132 -8.82 7.77 5.29
N ILE A 133 -7.88 6.96 5.73
CA ILE A 133 -6.75 6.51 4.92
C ILE A 133 -6.76 4.99 4.88
N THR A 134 -6.60 4.45 3.69
CA THR A 134 -6.41 3.03 3.44
C THR A 134 -5.10 2.77 2.73
N GLY A 135 -4.57 1.55 2.85
CA GLY A 135 -3.40 1.13 2.10
C GLY A 135 -3.28 -0.39 2.18
N PHE A 136 -3.31 -1.03 1.03
CA PHE A 136 -3.32 -2.48 0.92
C PHE A 136 -2.07 -2.95 0.20
N HIS A 137 -1.23 -3.71 0.91
CA HIS A 137 0.06 -4.18 0.40
C HIS A 137 0.99 -3.05 -0.04
N ILE A 138 1.16 -2.05 0.83
CA ILE A 138 2.07 -0.93 0.61
C ILE A 138 3.11 -0.77 1.71
N ILE A 139 2.72 -0.97 2.98
CA ILE A 139 3.60 -0.63 4.11
C ILE A 139 4.85 -1.52 4.20
N GLU A 140 4.79 -2.74 3.70
CA GLU A 140 5.91 -3.69 3.60
C GLU A 140 6.99 -3.26 2.59
N HIS A 141 6.66 -2.40 1.63
CA HIS A 141 7.60 -1.85 0.65
C HIS A 141 8.41 -0.69 1.20
N LEU A 142 7.96 -0.07 2.28
CA LEU A 142 8.59 1.11 2.85
C LEU A 142 9.76 0.74 3.77
N ASN A 143 10.84 1.50 3.72
CA ASN A 143 11.82 1.40 4.78
C ASN A 143 11.24 1.97 6.09
N ILE A 144 11.77 1.53 7.23
CA ILE A 144 11.19 1.86 8.54
C ILE A 144 11.14 3.37 8.80
N SER A 145 12.13 4.13 8.34
CA SER A 145 12.15 5.59 8.55
C SER A 145 11.05 6.30 7.75
N VAL A 146 10.75 5.85 6.53
CA VAL A 146 9.65 6.38 5.72
C VAL A 146 8.31 5.96 6.30
N LEU A 147 8.17 4.70 6.73
CA LEU A 147 6.96 4.23 7.40
C LEU A 147 6.64 5.06 8.64
N MET A 148 7.66 5.37 9.47
CA MET A 148 7.47 6.20 10.67
C MET A 148 6.96 7.61 10.31
N GLN A 149 7.56 8.26 9.31
CA GLN A 149 7.12 9.58 8.84
C GLN A 149 5.71 9.52 8.22
N LEU A 150 5.43 8.48 7.43
CA LEU A 150 4.10 8.26 6.84
C LEU A 150 3.03 8.16 7.93
N LEU A 151 3.27 7.38 8.97
CA LEU A 151 2.32 7.23 10.09
C LEU A 151 2.11 8.54 10.86
N ASP A 152 3.16 9.35 11.03
CA ASP A 152 3.05 10.68 11.66
C ASP A 152 2.16 11.61 10.81
N GLU A 153 2.38 11.65 9.48
CA GLU A 153 1.57 12.42 8.56
C GLU A 153 0.12 11.92 8.46
N ILE A 154 -0.09 10.61 8.46
CA ILE A 154 -1.43 10.00 8.49
C ILE A 154 -2.23 10.50 9.70
N VAL A 155 -1.63 10.45 10.88
CA VAL A 155 -2.30 10.95 12.09
C VAL A 155 -2.58 12.45 12.01
N ARG A 156 -1.70 13.24 11.37
CA ARG A 156 -1.91 14.67 11.16
C ARG A 156 -3.11 14.94 10.26
N VAL A 157 -3.18 14.29 9.10
CA VAL A 157 -4.18 14.60 8.05
C VAL A 157 -5.54 13.96 8.27
N VAL A 158 -5.62 12.81 8.95
CA VAL A 158 -6.90 12.18 9.27
C VAL A 158 -7.69 13.04 10.27
N HIS A 159 -8.97 13.23 10.00
CA HIS A 159 -9.89 13.98 10.86
C HIS A 159 -10.15 13.23 12.19
N PRO A 160 -10.42 13.92 13.31
CA PRO A 160 -10.93 13.30 14.52
C PRO A 160 -12.22 12.50 14.26
N GLY A 161 -12.23 11.23 14.64
CA GLY A 161 -13.28 10.26 14.28
C GLY A 161 -12.99 9.45 13.02
N GLY A 162 -12.00 9.84 12.23
CA GLY A 162 -11.58 9.12 11.03
C GLY A 162 -10.83 7.83 11.34
N VAL A 163 -10.70 6.97 10.34
CA VAL A 163 -10.07 5.63 10.43
C VAL A 163 -8.86 5.51 9.53
N VAL A 164 -7.90 4.74 9.97
CA VAL A 164 -6.74 4.29 9.19
C VAL A 164 -6.82 2.78 9.08
N ILE A 165 -6.69 2.22 7.86
CA ILE A 165 -6.75 0.78 7.62
C ILE A 165 -5.55 0.39 6.74
N PHE A 166 -4.76 -0.58 7.21
CA PHE A 166 -3.71 -1.21 6.41
C PHE A 166 -3.91 -2.72 6.35
N GLU A 167 -3.61 -3.31 5.19
CA GLU A 167 -3.47 -4.75 5.01
C GLU A 167 -2.05 -5.04 4.51
N THR A 168 -1.43 -6.12 5.02
CA THR A 168 -0.06 -6.52 4.67
C THR A 168 0.11 -8.02 4.87
N PRO A 169 1.08 -8.68 4.19
CA PRO A 169 1.38 -10.09 4.41
C PRO A 169 1.68 -10.39 5.89
N ASN A 170 1.12 -11.49 6.39
CA ASN A 170 1.27 -11.89 7.78
C ASN A 170 2.56 -12.69 8.03
N PRO A 171 3.63 -12.10 8.58
CA PRO A 171 4.88 -12.82 8.83
C PRO A 171 4.79 -13.85 9.96
N GLU A 172 3.69 -13.88 10.73
CA GLU A 172 3.45 -14.90 11.77
C GLU A 172 3.07 -16.25 11.13
N ASN A 173 2.57 -16.25 9.89
CA ASN A 173 2.42 -17.46 9.08
C ASN A 173 3.80 -17.87 8.54
N VAL A 174 4.20 -19.11 8.82
CA VAL A 174 5.56 -19.60 8.47
C VAL A 174 5.80 -19.60 6.97
N LEU A 175 4.79 -19.94 6.14
CA LEU A 175 4.94 -19.93 4.68
C LEU A 175 5.10 -18.50 4.15
N VAL A 176 4.38 -17.55 4.71
CA VAL A 176 4.52 -16.13 4.35
C VAL A 176 5.88 -15.61 4.81
N GLY A 177 6.21 -15.73 6.08
CA GLY A 177 7.44 -15.18 6.64
C GLY A 177 8.73 -15.78 6.09
N SER A 178 8.69 -17.04 5.59
CA SER A 178 9.87 -17.72 5.06
C SER A 178 9.97 -17.76 3.53
N ASN A 179 8.87 -17.55 2.80
CA ASN A 179 8.84 -17.76 1.35
C ASN A 179 7.98 -16.74 0.60
N TYR A 180 6.66 -16.68 0.86
CA TYR A 180 5.75 -15.92 0.01
C TYR A 180 5.98 -14.41 0.08
N PHE A 181 6.43 -13.90 1.22
CA PHE A 181 6.82 -12.51 1.37
C PHE A 181 7.89 -12.07 0.35
N TYR A 182 8.79 -12.98 -0.01
CA TYR A 182 9.91 -12.71 -0.90
C TYR A 182 9.63 -12.95 -2.38
N PHE A 183 8.40 -13.28 -2.77
CA PHE A 183 8.00 -13.35 -4.18
C PHE A 183 7.96 -11.98 -4.83
N ASP A 184 7.64 -10.96 -4.07
CA ASP A 184 7.83 -9.59 -4.50
C ASP A 184 9.22 -9.10 -4.07
N PRO A 185 10.14 -8.82 -5.02
CA PRO A 185 11.49 -8.38 -4.70
C PRO A 185 11.55 -6.96 -4.12
N THR A 186 10.45 -6.22 -4.15
CA THR A 186 10.36 -4.87 -3.59
C THR A 186 9.91 -4.85 -2.13
N HIS A 187 9.45 -5.98 -1.59
CA HIS A 187 9.17 -6.13 -0.16
C HIS A 187 10.46 -5.97 0.66
N ARG A 188 10.41 -5.12 1.66
CA ARG A 188 11.58 -4.76 2.49
C ARG A 188 11.50 -5.30 3.89
N ASN A 189 10.35 -5.11 4.55
CA ASN A 189 10.19 -5.38 5.98
C ASN A 189 8.94 -6.21 6.23
N PRO A 190 9.09 -7.48 6.65
CA PRO A 190 7.97 -8.19 7.25
C PRO A 190 7.54 -7.46 8.52
N LEU A 191 6.27 -7.08 8.61
CA LEU A 191 5.72 -6.27 9.72
C LEU A 191 4.80 -7.15 10.59
N PRO A 192 5.25 -7.62 11.77
CA PRO A 192 4.37 -8.34 12.69
C PRO A 192 3.19 -7.48 13.16
N SER A 193 2.02 -8.09 13.32
CA SER A 193 0.79 -7.40 13.69
C SER A 193 0.91 -6.61 14.99
N LEU A 194 1.61 -7.18 16.00
CA LEU A 194 1.86 -6.52 17.29
C LEU A 194 2.76 -5.28 17.15
N LEU A 195 3.74 -5.30 16.22
CA LEU A 195 4.56 -4.14 15.94
C LEU A 195 3.70 -3.01 15.35
N MET A 196 2.91 -3.30 14.33
CA MET A 196 2.04 -2.31 13.70
C MET A 196 1.01 -1.75 14.68
N LYS A 197 0.43 -2.60 15.53
CA LYS A 197 -0.46 -2.15 16.61
C LYS A 197 0.23 -1.15 17.53
N PHE A 198 1.42 -1.48 18.03
CA PHE A 198 2.21 -0.58 18.87
C PHE A 198 2.52 0.75 18.16
N LEU A 199 2.89 0.70 16.87
CA LEU A 199 3.20 1.90 16.09
C LEU A 199 2.00 2.84 15.93
N LEU A 200 0.80 2.30 15.70
CA LEU A 200 -0.43 3.09 15.57
C LEU A 200 -0.86 3.66 16.93
N GLU A 201 -0.86 2.83 17.99
CA GLU A 201 -1.23 3.27 19.34
C GLU A 201 -0.26 4.32 19.90
N SER A 202 1.03 4.18 19.65
CA SER A 202 2.05 5.15 20.08
C SER A 202 1.90 6.54 19.44
N ARG A 203 1.14 6.63 18.34
CA ARG A 203 0.80 7.89 17.65
C ARG A 203 -0.57 8.43 17.99
N GLY A 204 -1.24 7.81 18.96
CA GLY A 204 -2.52 8.30 19.48
C GLY A 204 -3.75 7.75 18.79
N LEU A 205 -3.61 6.82 17.83
CA LEU A 205 -4.76 6.08 17.33
C LEU A 205 -5.29 5.14 18.42
N GLN A 206 -6.60 5.04 18.54
CA GLN A 206 -7.27 4.24 19.55
C GLN A 206 -8.11 3.14 18.91
N ARG A 207 -8.61 2.22 19.73
CA ARG A 207 -9.38 1.05 19.30
C ARG A 207 -8.69 0.29 18.15
N VAL A 208 -7.36 0.12 18.28
CA VAL A 208 -6.59 -0.53 17.24
C VAL A 208 -6.92 -2.02 17.19
N GLU A 209 -7.54 -2.44 16.09
CA GLU A 209 -8.03 -3.79 15.85
C GLU A 209 -7.15 -4.49 14.82
N VAL A 210 -6.80 -5.75 15.08
CA VAL A 210 -6.10 -6.62 14.12
C VAL A 210 -7.09 -7.64 13.59
N MET A 211 -7.22 -7.73 12.28
CA MET A 211 -8.06 -8.67 11.56
C MET A 211 -7.19 -9.68 10.83
N ASN A 212 -7.34 -10.95 11.16
CA ASN A 212 -6.64 -12.04 10.49
C ASN A 212 -7.41 -12.45 9.23
N LEU A 213 -6.73 -12.52 8.07
CA LEU A 213 -7.35 -12.61 6.77
C LEU A 213 -6.77 -13.76 5.93
N HIS A 214 -7.56 -14.24 4.99
CA HIS A 214 -7.14 -15.12 3.89
C HIS A 214 -6.44 -16.40 4.35
N ALA A 215 -6.99 -17.10 5.37
CA ALA A 215 -6.48 -18.41 5.75
C ALA A 215 -6.59 -19.41 4.59
N TRP A 216 -5.60 -20.28 4.44
CA TRP A 216 -5.59 -21.30 3.38
C TRP A 216 -6.25 -22.59 3.86
N ASP A 217 -7.56 -22.52 4.11
CA ASP A 217 -8.32 -23.60 4.73
C ASP A 217 -8.32 -24.90 3.90
N GLN A 218 -8.27 -24.82 2.57
CA GLN A 218 -8.24 -25.99 1.69
C GLN A 218 -6.94 -26.81 1.83
N ALA A 219 -5.85 -26.20 2.32
CA ALA A 219 -4.57 -26.87 2.51
C ALA A 219 -4.42 -27.51 3.89
N ARG A 220 -5.36 -27.23 4.83
CA ARG A 220 -5.28 -27.75 6.19
C ARG A 220 -5.26 -29.26 6.23
N ILE A 221 -4.33 -29.84 6.99
CA ILE A 221 -4.25 -31.28 7.19
C ILE A 221 -5.28 -31.75 8.23
N GLY A 222 -5.85 -32.92 8.00
CA GLY A 222 -6.82 -33.53 8.93
C GLY A 222 -6.16 -34.02 10.20
N GLY A 223 -6.93 -34.01 11.30
CA GLY A 223 -6.50 -34.52 12.62
C GLY A 223 -7.06 -33.65 13.74
N LYS A 224 -7.28 -34.29 14.92
CA LYS A 224 -7.87 -33.61 16.10
C LYS A 224 -6.86 -33.38 17.24
N ASN A 225 -5.59 -33.71 17.04
CA ASN A 225 -4.57 -33.52 18.07
C ASN A 225 -4.00 -32.07 18.04
N VAL A 226 -3.40 -31.68 19.16
CA VAL A 226 -2.85 -30.34 19.37
C VAL A 226 -1.74 -30.00 18.35
N LEU A 227 -0.93 -30.98 17.97
CA LEU A 227 0.16 -30.79 17.00
C LEU A 227 -0.40 -30.44 15.61
N THR A 228 -1.42 -31.18 15.14
CA THR A 228 -2.08 -30.89 13.86
C THR A 228 -2.73 -29.51 13.85
N ALA A 229 -3.42 -29.14 14.94
CA ALA A 229 -4.03 -27.82 15.06
C ALA A 229 -2.96 -26.73 14.96
N ARG A 230 -1.89 -26.85 15.73
CA ARG A 230 -0.80 -25.87 15.76
C ARG A 230 -0.04 -25.79 14.44
N PHE A 231 0.17 -26.93 13.76
CA PHE A 231 0.75 -26.97 12.43
C PHE A 231 -0.13 -26.22 11.42
N ASN A 232 -1.44 -26.51 11.43
CA ASN A 232 -2.37 -25.83 10.53
C ASN A 232 -2.42 -24.32 10.77
N ASP A 233 -2.36 -23.88 12.02
CA ASP A 233 -2.39 -22.45 12.34
C ASP A 233 -1.11 -21.74 11.89
N LEU A 234 0.04 -22.38 12.04
CA LEU A 234 1.34 -21.81 11.65
C LEU A 234 1.57 -21.78 10.14
N PHE A 235 1.08 -22.80 9.40
CA PHE A 235 1.38 -22.94 7.96
C PHE A 235 0.20 -22.59 7.06
N TYR A 236 -1.04 -22.82 7.50
CA TYR A 236 -2.26 -22.61 6.72
C TYR A 236 -3.24 -21.66 7.40
N GLY A 237 -2.80 -21.00 8.47
CA GLY A 237 -3.51 -19.89 9.11
C GLY A 237 -3.53 -18.65 8.23
N PRO A 238 -3.92 -17.49 8.78
CA PRO A 238 -4.03 -16.24 8.03
C PRO A 238 -2.76 -15.91 7.25
N MET A 239 -2.92 -15.67 5.95
CA MET A 239 -1.81 -15.31 5.05
C MET A 239 -1.53 -13.81 5.07
N ASP A 240 -2.56 -13.02 5.34
CA ASP A 240 -2.52 -11.59 5.51
C ASP A 240 -3.15 -11.20 6.84
N TYR A 241 -2.87 -10.01 7.29
CA TYR A 241 -3.64 -9.36 8.33
C TYR A 241 -3.93 -7.91 7.95
N ALA A 242 -5.07 -7.40 8.41
CA ALA A 242 -5.31 -5.98 8.40
C ALA A 242 -5.28 -5.40 9.82
N ILE A 243 -5.00 -4.11 9.88
CA ILE A 243 -5.03 -3.35 11.11
C ILE A 243 -5.82 -2.06 10.89
N ALA A 244 -6.79 -1.80 11.75
CA ALA A 244 -7.59 -0.58 11.73
C ALA A 244 -7.41 0.19 13.04
N GLY A 245 -7.30 1.50 12.96
CA GLY A 245 -7.18 2.38 14.13
C GLY A 245 -7.90 3.70 13.91
N TRP A 246 -8.50 4.27 14.97
CA TRP A 246 -9.28 5.50 14.87
C TRP A 246 -8.60 6.67 15.57
N LYS A 247 -8.61 7.81 14.89
CA LYS A 247 -8.22 9.07 15.53
C LYS A 247 -9.41 9.58 16.36
N VAL A 248 -9.22 9.66 17.68
CA VAL A 248 -10.28 10.17 18.56
C VAL A 248 -10.27 11.69 18.61
N SER A 249 -11.44 12.26 18.93
CA SER A 249 -11.54 13.68 19.27
C SER A 249 -10.76 13.93 20.57
N ALA A 250 -9.94 14.97 20.56
CA ALA A 250 -9.26 15.44 21.76
C ALA A 250 -10.26 15.99 22.79
#